data_ec0efefa940a1160a2654fd90c1912f0
#
_entry.id   ec0efefa940a1160a2654fd90c1912f0
#
_cell.length_a   1.000
_cell.length_b   1.000
_cell.length_c   1.000
_cell.angle_alpha   90.00
_cell.angle_beta   90.00
_cell.angle_gamma   90.00
#
_symmetry.space_group_name_H-M   'P 1'
#
loop_
_entity.id
_entity.type
_entity.pdbx_description
1 polymer ?
#
loop_
_entity_poly.entity_id
_entity_poly.type
_entity_poly.pdbx_seq_one_letter_code
_entity_poly.pdbx_strand_id
1 'polypeptide(L)'
;MVLPLYHNHNAPRRFKRSFNTGLWYDKFFQGWARDWTIGDRGKRDWINQVTGIPVGERAFLKEAVLRLVMLAKDLGGECRCFATSWRFVTGLGRSHPVENGFAWHHTLGTPYLPGSSVKGMVRSWAENWVEVSPDDVNRLFGPREANANNVEKHIGSVLFFDALPISPVQLEEEVMTPHYQEYYQQEQPQLAPGDWYDPVPIPFLAVAPQQTFLFALAPRRRTAEQDREDFLLAFEWLTDALTAIGAGAKTTAGYGRFVREKSGETEINKWWQEAVQKLQQRETQKEEEAVSPVKKEMMQDSYDQDQEAFMRAMG
;
A
#
# COMPACT_ATOMS: atom_id res chain seq x y z
N MET A 1 22.55 -23.60 6.54
CA MET A 1 21.48 -24.63 6.49
C MET A 1 20.73 -24.46 5.18
N VAL A 2 20.25 -25.55 4.56
CA VAL A 2 19.37 -25.47 3.37
C VAL A 2 17.94 -25.35 3.90
N LEU A 3 17.21 -24.29 3.48
CA LEU A 3 15.81 -24.17 3.83
C LEU A 3 15.03 -25.38 3.30
N PRO A 4 14.11 -25.99 4.09
CA PRO A 4 13.28 -27.08 3.65
C PRO A 4 12.20 -26.57 2.68
N LEU A 5 12.59 -26.36 1.43
CA LEU A 5 11.68 -26.12 0.32
C LEU A 5 11.20 -27.44 -0.28
N TYR A 6 10.29 -27.37 -1.24
CA TYR A 6 9.78 -28.55 -1.96
C TYR A 6 10.92 -29.44 -2.45
N HIS A 7 10.68 -30.74 -2.43
CA HIS A 7 11.64 -31.77 -2.85
C HIS A 7 12.27 -31.38 -4.21
N ASN A 8 13.62 -31.37 -4.27
CA ASN A 8 14.42 -30.98 -5.45
C ASN A 8 14.48 -29.49 -5.84
N HIS A 9 13.99 -28.57 -5.03
CA HIS A 9 14.18 -27.14 -5.28
C HIS A 9 15.20 -26.53 -4.33
N ASN A 10 16.18 -25.82 -4.89
CA ASN A 10 17.14 -25.05 -4.12
C ASN A 10 16.58 -23.65 -3.87
N ALA A 11 16.53 -23.23 -2.61
CA ALA A 11 16.24 -21.84 -2.27
C ALA A 11 17.27 -20.90 -2.93
N PRO A 12 16.85 -19.77 -3.45
CA PRO A 12 17.80 -18.75 -3.90
C PRO A 12 18.73 -18.36 -2.74
N ARG A 13 20.04 -18.39 -2.96
CA ARG A 13 21.04 -18.11 -1.90
C ARG A 13 21.32 -16.62 -1.70
N ARG A 14 20.94 -15.78 -2.66
CA ARG A 14 21.19 -14.33 -2.62
C ARG A 14 19.99 -13.60 -3.19
N PHE A 15 19.69 -12.45 -2.59
CA PHE A 15 18.70 -11.52 -3.12
C PHE A 15 19.08 -11.06 -4.54
N LYS A 16 18.09 -10.95 -5.40
CA LYS A 16 18.22 -10.35 -6.73
C LYS A 16 17.12 -9.30 -6.90
N ARG A 17 17.44 -8.20 -7.57
CA ARG A 17 16.47 -7.12 -7.84
C ARG A 17 15.20 -7.57 -8.57
N SER A 18 15.28 -8.65 -9.35
CA SER A 18 14.14 -9.23 -10.05
C SER A 18 13.20 -10.03 -9.16
N PHE A 19 13.55 -10.23 -7.88
CA PHE A 19 12.70 -10.92 -6.93
C PHE A 19 11.66 -9.96 -6.35
N ASN A 20 10.51 -10.52 -5.96
CA ASN A 20 9.62 -9.85 -5.05
C ASN A 20 10.32 -9.75 -3.69
N THR A 21 10.68 -8.53 -3.29
CA THR A 21 11.50 -8.29 -2.09
C THR A 21 10.80 -8.76 -0.82
N GLY A 22 9.49 -8.51 -0.71
CA GLY A 22 8.71 -8.93 0.45
C GLY A 22 8.66 -10.44 0.60
N LEU A 23 8.43 -11.16 -0.50
CA LEU A 23 8.47 -12.62 -0.49
C LEU A 23 9.86 -13.15 -0.12
N TRP A 24 10.91 -12.54 -0.68
CA TRP A 24 12.28 -12.89 -0.32
C TRP A 24 12.54 -12.68 1.17
N TYR A 25 12.24 -11.49 1.66
CA TYR A 25 12.50 -11.11 3.03
C TYR A 25 11.78 -12.01 4.04
N ASP A 26 10.49 -12.25 3.83
CA ASP A 26 9.65 -12.99 4.77
C ASP A 26 9.84 -14.52 4.74
N LYS A 27 10.22 -15.08 3.58
CA LYS A 27 10.17 -16.55 3.37
C LYS A 27 11.52 -17.21 3.15
N PHE A 28 12.57 -16.46 2.84
CA PHE A 28 13.86 -17.04 2.48
C PHE A 28 14.98 -16.74 3.47
N PHE A 29 14.65 -16.43 4.73
CA PHE A 29 15.63 -16.16 5.77
C PHE A 29 16.64 -17.31 5.89
N GLN A 30 17.94 -17.00 5.81
CA GLN A 30 19.04 -17.99 5.77
C GLN A 30 20.00 -17.89 6.97
N GLY A 31 19.73 -16.98 7.91
CA GLY A 31 20.59 -16.73 9.07
C GLY A 31 20.50 -17.76 10.20
N TRP A 32 19.86 -18.90 9.97
CA TRP A 32 19.71 -19.97 10.97
C TRP A 32 21.03 -20.67 11.26
N ALA A 33 21.38 -20.79 12.52
CA ALA A 33 22.43 -21.69 13.01
C ALA A 33 21.94 -23.16 12.95
N ARG A 34 22.82 -24.11 13.28
CA ARG A 34 22.47 -25.54 13.24
C ARG A 34 21.41 -25.95 14.26
N ASP A 35 21.35 -25.23 15.37
CA ASP A 35 20.41 -25.41 16.48
C ASP A 35 19.14 -24.56 16.33
N TRP A 36 18.90 -23.98 15.15
CA TRP A 36 17.78 -23.08 14.84
C TRP A 36 17.77 -21.78 15.61
N THR A 37 18.89 -21.39 16.19
CA THR A 37 19.06 -20.05 16.76
C THR A 37 19.50 -19.04 15.70
N ILE A 38 19.38 -17.76 16.00
CA ILE A 38 19.81 -16.66 15.15
C ILE A 38 20.68 -15.73 15.98
N GLY A 39 21.94 -15.59 15.58
CA GLY A 39 22.82 -14.60 16.18
C GLY A 39 22.54 -13.19 15.65
N ASP A 40 22.89 -12.16 16.42
CA ASP A 40 22.64 -10.75 16.09
C ASP A 40 23.23 -10.32 14.75
N ARG A 41 24.44 -10.82 14.44
CA ARG A 41 25.05 -10.60 13.12
C ARG A 41 24.20 -11.16 11.99
N GLY A 42 23.58 -12.32 12.17
CA GLY A 42 22.70 -12.93 11.16
C GLY A 42 21.43 -12.10 10.89
N LYS A 43 20.89 -11.43 11.92
CA LYS A 43 19.73 -10.53 11.79
C LYS A 43 20.09 -9.28 10.96
N ARG A 44 21.21 -8.62 11.30
CA ARG A 44 21.67 -7.43 10.57
C ARG A 44 22.07 -7.75 9.14
N ASP A 45 22.82 -8.83 8.92
CA ASP A 45 23.20 -9.27 7.57
C ASP A 45 21.99 -9.55 6.68
N TRP A 46 20.87 -10.02 7.27
CA TRP A 46 19.62 -10.23 6.53
C TRP A 46 18.92 -8.94 6.16
N ILE A 47 18.76 -8.03 7.10
CA ILE A 47 18.18 -6.69 6.87
C ILE A 47 18.98 -5.97 5.78
N ASN A 48 20.30 -6.03 5.84
CA ASN A 48 21.19 -5.37 4.90
C ASN A 48 21.15 -5.93 3.47
N GLN A 49 20.54 -7.10 3.24
CA GLN A 49 20.34 -7.59 1.86
C GLN A 49 19.32 -6.77 1.07
N VAL A 50 18.38 -6.12 1.74
CA VAL A 50 17.30 -5.35 1.10
C VAL A 50 17.45 -3.84 1.30
N THR A 51 18.47 -3.39 2.05
CA THR A 51 18.83 -1.97 2.19
C THR A 51 19.82 -1.53 1.10
N GLY A 52 19.99 -0.22 0.91
CA GLY A 52 20.96 0.33 -0.05
C GLY A 52 20.53 0.26 -1.53
N ILE A 53 19.46 -0.43 -1.85
CA ILE A 53 18.86 -0.47 -3.20
C ILE A 53 17.36 -0.20 -3.11
N PRO A 54 16.76 0.57 -4.04
CA PRO A 54 15.31 0.77 -4.06
C PRO A 54 14.59 -0.55 -4.35
N VAL A 55 13.52 -0.83 -3.58
CA VAL A 55 12.69 -2.03 -3.71
C VAL A 55 11.35 -1.74 -4.38
N GLY A 56 10.84 -2.72 -5.09
CA GLY A 56 9.65 -2.59 -5.95
C GLY A 56 10.02 -2.29 -7.40
N GLU A 57 9.19 -2.74 -8.33
CA GLU A 57 9.37 -2.47 -9.75
C GLU A 57 8.51 -1.30 -10.23
N ARG A 58 9.13 -0.31 -10.88
CA ARG A 58 8.47 0.93 -11.31
C ARG A 58 7.24 0.68 -12.18
N ALA A 59 7.29 -0.29 -13.11
CA ALA A 59 6.18 -0.58 -14.00
C ALA A 59 4.96 -1.11 -13.23
N PHE A 60 5.17 -2.06 -12.31
CA PHE A 60 4.10 -2.63 -11.48
C PHE A 60 3.54 -1.60 -10.49
N LEU A 61 4.39 -0.75 -9.91
CA LEU A 61 3.95 0.34 -9.03
C LEU A 61 3.10 1.34 -9.79
N LYS A 62 3.54 1.79 -10.97
CA LYS A 62 2.76 2.70 -11.84
C LYS A 62 1.39 2.10 -12.16
N GLU A 63 1.34 0.82 -12.54
CA GLU A 63 0.08 0.14 -12.84
C GLU A 63 -0.84 0.04 -11.62
N ALA A 64 -0.33 -0.36 -10.46
CA ALA A 64 -1.11 -0.47 -9.23
C ALA A 64 -1.64 0.90 -8.78
N VAL A 65 -0.81 1.93 -8.83
CA VAL A 65 -1.19 3.32 -8.51
C VAL A 65 -2.29 3.80 -9.47
N LEU A 66 -2.15 3.58 -10.77
CA LEU A 66 -3.18 3.96 -11.74
C LEU A 66 -4.51 3.25 -11.50
N ARG A 67 -4.50 1.95 -11.21
CA ARG A 67 -5.71 1.20 -10.85
C ARG A 67 -6.40 1.78 -9.61
N LEU A 68 -5.61 2.14 -8.59
CA LEU A 68 -6.13 2.75 -7.38
C LEU A 68 -6.74 4.13 -7.67
N VAL A 69 -6.07 4.96 -8.47
CA VAL A 69 -6.59 6.28 -8.89
C VAL A 69 -7.89 6.14 -9.68
N MET A 70 -7.96 5.18 -10.61
CA MET A 70 -9.16 4.89 -11.37
C MET A 70 -10.32 4.52 -10.45
N LEU A 71 -10.09 3.57 -9.55
CA LEU A 71 -11.11 3.10 -8.60
C LEU A 71 -11.57 4.23 -7.68
N ALA A 72 -10.66 5.00 -7.11
CA ALA A 72 -11.02 6.12 -6.24
C ALA A 72 -11.87 7.17 -6.98
N LYS A 73 -11.47 7.56 -8.18
CA LYS A 73 -12.23 8.52 -9.01
C LYS A 73 -13.62 8.00 -9.42
N ASP A 74 -13.72 6.73 -9.78
CA ASP A 74 -15.00 6.12 -10.14
C ASP A 74 -15.99 6.13 -8.97
N LEU A 75 -15.47 5.94 -7.75
CA LEU A 75 -16.25 6.03 -6.52
C LEU A 75 -16.52 7.49 -6.06
N GLY A 76 -16.02 8.50 -6.76
CA GLY A 76 -16.17 9.91 -6.41
C GLY A 76 -15.21 10.37 -5.31
N GLY A 77 -14.14 9.63 -5.11
CA GLY A 77 -13.08 9.93 -4.15
C GLY A 77 -11.91 10.73 -4.70
N GLU A 78 -10.91 10.92 -3.87
CA GLU A 78 -9.68 11.65 -4.18
C GLU A 78 -8.42 10.85 -3.81
N CYS A 79 -7.32 11.26 -4.43
CA CYS A 79 -5.98 10.76 -4.16
C CYS A 79 -5.04 11.93 -3.91
N ARG A 80 -4.19 11.82 -2.88
CA ARG A 80 -3.13 12.79 -2.59
C ARG A 80 -1.81 12.08 -2.32
N CYS A 81 -0.71 12.73 -2.70
CA CYS A 81 0.63 12.24 -2.44
C CYS A 81 1.21 12.87 -1.19
N PHE A 82 1.87 12.04 -0.39
CA PHE A 82 2.61 12.46 0.79
C PHE A 82 3.98 11.79 0.79
N ALA A 83 5.03 12.57 1.09
CA ALA A 83 6.39 12.09 1.24
C ALA A 83 6.73 11.92 2.72
N THR A 84 7.47 10.88 3.04
CA THR A 84 8.02 10.69 4.39
C THR A 84 8.97 11.83 4.72
N SER A 85 8.71 12.61 5.78
CA SER A 85 9.62 13.65 6.26
C SER A 85 10.75 13.06 7.10
N TRP A 86 10.50 11.92 7.71
CA TRP A 86 11.45 11.11 8.45
C TRP A 86 11.21 9.63 8.12
N ARG A 87 11.95 8.73 8.74
CA ARG A 87 11.77 7.28 8.54
C ARG A 87 10.35 6.82 8.86
N PHE A 88 9.86 5.87 8.10
CA PHE A 88 8.54 5.27 8.28
C PHE A 88 8.65 3.77 8.51
N VAL A 89 7.93 3.27 9.51
CA VAL A 89 7.93 1.85 9.88
C VAL A 89 6.51 1.31 9.83
N THR A 90 6.32 0.23 9.09
CA THR A 90 5.03 -0.44 8.91
C THR A 90 5.15 -1.93 9.21
N GLY A 91 4.19 -2.48 9.97
CA GLY A 91 4.14 -3.91 10.27
C GLY A 91 5.16 -4.42 11.27
N LEU A 92 5.71 -3.56 12.13
CA LEU A 92 6.74 -3.91 13.12
C LEU A 92 6.32 -5.06 14.05
N GLY A 93 5.04 -5.20 14.39
CA GLY A 93 4.51 -6.27 15.24
C GLY A 93 4.30 -7.61 14.55
N ARG A 94 4.65 -7.75 13.27
CA ARG A 94 4.56 -9.04 12.58
C ARG A 94 5.72 -9.95 13.00
N SER A 95 5.44 -11.23 13.23
CA SER A 95 6.47 -12.22 13.56
C SER A 95 7.42 -12.42 12.40
N HIS A 96 8.73 -12.31 12.67
CA HIS A 96 9.78 -12.53 11.69
C HIS A 96 11.04 -13.11 12.37
N PRO A 97 11.89 -13.90 11.67
CA PRO A 97 13.15 -14.41 12.24
C PRO A 97 14.10 -13.34 12.77
N VAL A 98 14.11 -12.14 12.22
CA VAL A 98 14.90 -10.99 12.74
C VAL A 98 14.18 -10.24 13.87
N GLU A 99 13.22 -10.86 14.57
CA GLU A 99 12.37 -10.35 15.65
C GLU A 99 11.25 -9.42 15.17
N ASN A 100 11.57 -8.39 14.41
CA ASN A 100 10.61 -7.41 13.93
C ASN A 100 10.27 -7.66 12.46
N GLY A 101 8.98 -7.84 12.18
CA GLY A 101 8.48 -7.96 10.82
C GLY A 101 8.34 -6.61 10.10
N PHE A 102 7.88 -6.68 8.88
CA PHE A 102 7.64 -5.52 8.04
C PHE A 102 6.41 -5.74 7.16
N ALA A 103 5.65 -4.71 6.86
CA ALA A 103 4.46 -4.84 6.02
C ALA A 103 4.83 -4.71 4.55
N TRP A 104 4.95 -5.83 3.89
CA TRP A 104 5.17 -5.92 2.45
C TRP A 104 3.85 -6.09 1.70
N HIS A 105 3.66 -5.35 0.62
CA HIS A 105 2.60 -5.62 -0.34
C HIS A 105 2.92 -6.89 -1.11
N HIS A 106 2.06 -7.90 -1.01
CA HIS A 106 2.37 -9.26 -1.47
C HIS A 106 2.76 -9.36 -2.95
N THR A 107 2.09 -8.63 -3.83
CA THR A 107 2.38 -8.67 -5.28
C THR A 107 3.44 -7.68 -5.71
N LEU A 108 3.51 -6.51 -5.08
CA LEU A 108 4.45 -5.44 -5.47
C LEU A 108 5.85 -5.61 -4.85
N GLY A 109 5.95 -6.39 -3.76
CA GLY A 109 7.22 -6.59 -3.04
C GLY A 109 7.81 -5.31 -2.46
N THR A 110 6.98 -4.34 -2.13
CA THR A 110 7.34 -3.02 -1.61
C THR A 110 6.61 -2.76 -0.29
N PRO A 111 7.12 -1.90 0.59
CA PRO A 111 6.36 -1.47 1.77
C PRO A 111 5.08 -0.76 1.37
N TYR A 112 4.06 -0.91 2.20
CA TYR A 112 2.79 -0.21 2.06
C TYR A 112 2.18 0.06 3.43
N LEU A 113 1.19 0.94 3.50
CA LEU A 113 0.37 1.10 4.69
C LEU A 113 -1.03 0.57 4.40
N PRO A 114 -1.48 -0.51 5.08
CA PRO A 114 -2.83 -1.04 4.89
C PRO A 114 -3.91 0.01 5.10
N GLY A 115 -4.98 -0.01 4.30
CA GLY A 115 -6.12 0.88 4.43
C GLY A 115 -6.77 0.83 5.83
N SER A 116 -6.75 -0.33 6.47
CA SER A 116 -7.17 -0.48 7.87
C SER A 116 -6.30 0.33 8.84
N SER A 117 -4.99 0.43 8.58
CA SER A 117 -4.07 1.26 9.37
C SER A 117 -4.26 2.75 9.09
N VAL A 118 -4.50 3.11 7.81
CA VAL A 118 -4.87 4.49 7.44
C VAL A 118 -6.14 4.90 8.18
N LYS A 119 -7.20 4.08 8.11
CA LYS A 119 -8.46 4.28 8.82
C LYS A 119 -8.26 4.43 10.33
N GLY A 120 -7.47 3.53 10.93
CA GLY A 120 -7.19 3.54 12.38
C GLY A 120 -6.48 4.82 12.83
N MET A 121 -5.54 5.31 12.04
CA MET A 121 -4.82 6.57 12.30
C MET A 121 -5.77 7.78 12.22
N VAL A 122 -6.56 7.89 11.14
CA VAL A 122 -7.51 9.01 10.97
C VAL A 122 -8.58 8.99 12.05
N ARG A 123 -9.07 7.79 12.42
CA ARG A 123 -10.00 7.65 13.53
C ARG A 123 -9.38 8.09 14.87
N SER A 124 -8.14 7.69 15.14
CA SER A 124 -7.42 8.12 16.36
C SER A 124 -7.24 9.63 16.41
N TRP A 125 -6.97 10.26 15.25
CA TRP A 125 -6.92 11.71 15.13
C TRP A 125 -8.26 12.36 15.48
N ALA A 126 -9.34 11.90 14.87
CA ALA A 126 -10.69 12.41 15.12
C ALA A 126 -11.09 12.30 16.61
N GLU A 127 -10.82 11.16 17.24
CA GLU A 127 -11.23 10.91 18.63
C GLU A 127 -10.40 11.67 19.68
N ASN A 128 -9.15 12.00 19.38
CA ASN A 128 -8.24 12.56 20.42
C ASN A 128 -7.82 14.02 20.17
N TRP A 129 -8.00 14.53 18.94
CA TRP A 129 -7.45 15.83 18.55
C TRP A 129 -8.47 16.76 17.89
N VAL A 130 -9.67 16.26 17.58
CA VAL A 130 -10.75 17.03 16.96
C VAL A 130 -11.97 17.02 17.88
N GLU A 131 -12.64 18.16 17.99
CA GLU A 131 -13.95 18.24 18.65
C GLU A 131 -15.02 17.68 17.69
N VAL A 132 -15.28 16.39 17.79
CA VAL A 132 -16.26 15.65 16.97
C VAL A 132 -17.11 14.74 17.88
N SER A 133 -18.39 14.60 17.56
CA SER A 133 -19.28 13.74 18.34
C SER A 133 -18.94 12.24 18.17
N PRO A 134 -19.14 11.40 19.18
CA PRO A 134 -18.99 9.95 19.06
C PRO A 134 -19.88 9.35 17.95
N ASP A 135 -21.05 9.92 17.70
CA ASP A 135 -21.97 9.47 16.65
C ASP A 135 -21.40 9.76 15.26
N ASP A 136 -20.78 10.93 15.05
CA ASP A 136 -20.10 11.25 13.81
C ASP A 136 -18.90 10.33 13.57
N VAL A 137 -18.09 10.07 14.61
CA VAL A 137 -16.99 9.10 14.49
C VAL A 137 -17.51 7.72 14.12
N ASN A 138 -18.59 7.26 14.75
CA ASN A 138 -19.19 5.97 14.40
C ASN A 138 -19.79 5.98 12.98
N ARG A 139 -20.39 7.07 12.54
CA ARG A 139 -20.90 7.21 11.17
C ARG A 139 -19.78 7.13 10.14
N LEU A 140 -18.67 7.86 10.35
CA LEU A 140 -17.55 7.87 9.38
C LEU A 140 -16.81 6.53 9.35
N PHE A 141 -16.52 5.97 10.53
CA PHE A 141 -15.60 4.83 10.63
C PHE A 141 -16.33 3.50 10.96
N GLY A 142 -17.60 3.51 11.29
CA GLY A 142 -18.30 2.37 11.87
C GLY A 142 -17.97 2.18 13.36
N PRO A 143 -18.76 1.40 14.11
CA PRO A 143 -18.57 1.17 15.54
C PRO A 143 -17.28 0.37 15.81
N ARG A 144 -16.61 0.65 16.95
CA ARG A 144 -15.43 -0.13 17.38
C ARG A 144 -15.78 -1.56 17.76
N GLU A 145 -16.89 -1.73 18.47
CA GLU A 145 -17.35 -3.03 19.00
C GLU A 145 -18.59 -3.49 18.24
N ALA A 146 -18.41 -4.33 17.26
CA ALA A 146 -19.53 -4.96 16.54
C ALA A 146 -20.35 -5.95 17.41
N ASN A 147 -19.91 -6.27 18.63
CA ASN A 147 -20.47 -7.27 19.54
C ASN A 147 -21.13 -6.70 20.80
N ALA A 148 -21.12 -5.39 21.02
CA ALA A 148 -21.88 -4.80 22.11
C ALA A 148 -23.38 -4.94 21.81
N ASN A 149 -24.14 -5.51 22.75
CA ASN A 149 -25.53 -5.89 22.57
C ASN A 149 -26.51 -4.76 22.25
N ASN A 150 -26.07 -3.51 22.19
CA ASN A 150 -26.87 -2.32 21.92
C ASN A 150 -26.30 -1.38 20.85
N VAL A 151 -25.26 -1.79 20.10
CA VAL A 151 -24.68 -0.95 19.04
C VAL A 151 -25.23 -1.42 17.71
N GLU A 152 -25.93 -0.53 17.02
CA GLU A 152 -26.40 -0.79 15.64
C GLU A 152 -25.20 -1.04 14.73
N LYS A 153 -25.13 -2.24 14.17
CA LYS A 153 -24.03 -2.65 13.29
C LYS A 153 -24.16 -1.94 11.94
N HIS A 154 -23.32 -0.97 11.67
CA HIS A 154 -23.28 -0.31 10.37
C HIS A 154 -21.84 -0.20 9.86
N ILE A 155 -21.71 -0.06 8.55
CA ILE A 155 -20.45 0.16 7.87
C ILE A 155 -20.21 1.66 7.80
N GLY A 156 -18.98 2.12 8.07
CA GLY A 156 -18.64 3.54 7.96
C GLY A 156 -18.91 4.12 6.55
N SER A 157 -19.14 5.42 6.48
CA SER A 157 -19.46 6.16 5.26
C SER A 157 -18.25 6.40 4.34
N VAL A 158 -17.01 6.16 4.83
CA VAL A 158 -15.76 6.43 4.12
C VAL A 158 -14.99 5.15 3.85
N LEU A 159 -14.50 4.99 2.63
CA LEU A 159 -13.59 3.92 2.20
C LEU A 159 -12.14 4.41 2.31
N PHE A 160 -11.30 3.62 2.96
CA PHE A 160 -9.87 3.87 3.13
C PHE A 160 -9.11 2.81 2.34
N PHE A 161 -8.31 3.24 1.37
CA PHE A 161 -7.50 2.33 0.56
C PHE A 161 -6.10 2.16 1.15
N ASP A 162 -5.40 1.12 0.70
CA ASP A 162 -3.98 0.93 0.99
C ASP A 162 -3.18 2.10 0.43
N ALA A 163 -2.26 2.64 1.24
CA ALA A 163 -1.34 3.65 0.75
C ALA A 163 -0.15 2.96 0.08
N LEU A 164 0.04 3.26 -1.20
CA LEU A 164 1.06 2.65 -2.05
C LEU A 164 2.16 3.64 -2.42
N PRO A 165 3.43 3.22 -2.46
CA PRO A 165 4.49 4.08 -2.99
C PRO A 165 4.31 4.29 -4.50
N ILE A 166 4.63 5.49 -4.98
CA ILE A 166 4.51 5.82 -6.41
C ILE A 166 5.78 5.46 -7.21
N SER A 167 6.86 5.13 -6.53
CA SER A 167 8.16 4.74 -7.11
C SER A 167 8.84 3.70 -6.24
N PRO A 168 9.89 3.01 -6.74
CA PRO A 168 10.70 2.11 -5.92
C PRO A 168 11.21 2.80 -4.66
N VAL A 169 11.13 2.10 -3.53
CA VAL A 169 11.33 2.65 -2.18
C VAL A 169 12.71 2.31 -1.66
N GLN A 170 13.41 3.30 -1.11
CA GLN A 170 14.66 3.09 -0.38
C GLN A 170 14.36 2.64 1.05
N LEU A 171 15.07 1.59 1.49
CA LEU A 171 14.99 1.06 2.85
C LEU A 171 16.30 1.28 3.59
N GLU A 172 16.19 1.41 4.91
CA GLU A 172 17.32 1.59 5.84
C GLU A 172 17.22 0.61 7.00
N GLU A 173 18.38 0.22 7.55
CA GLU A 173 18.46 -0.44 8.85
C GLU A 173 18.35 0.60 9.94
N GLU A 174 17.54 0.32 10.95
CA GLU A 174 17.45 1.07 12.19
C GLU A 174 17.67 0.16 13.39
N VAL A 175 17.99 0.75 14.53
CA VAL A 175 18.22 0.00 15.77
C VAL A 175 17.38 0.61 16.89
N MET A 176 16.62 -0.22 17.59
CA MET A 176 16.06 0.14 18.88
C MET A 176 16.85 -0.51 20.00
N THR A 177 17.00 0.19 21.10
CA THR A 177 17.83 -0.23 22.22
C THR A 177 17.02 -0.21 23.51
N PRO A 178 16.19 -1.25 23.78
CA PRO A 178 15.51 -1.35 25.06
C PRO A 178 16.53 -1.53 26.19
N HIS A 179 16.44 -0.70 27.22
CA HIS A 179 17.32 -0.72 28.38
C HIS A 179 16.77 -1.53 29.55
N TYR A 180 15.46 -1.72 29.63
CA TYR A 180 14.80 -2.30 30.81
C TYR A 180 14.12 -3.62 30.52
N GLN A 181 14.76 -4.48 29.69
CA GLN A 181 14.16 -5.75 29.29
C GLN A 181 13.85 -6.64 30.49
N GLU A 182 14.78 -6.78 31.42
CA GLU A 182 14.60 -7.59 32.63
C GLU A 182 13.45 -7.05 33.50
N TYR A 183 13.30 -5.74 33.62
CA TYR A 183 12.20 -5.11 34.33
C TYR A 183 10.84 -5.41 33.69
N TYR A 184 10.73 -5.38 32.37
CA TYR A 184 9.46 -5.63 31.66
C TYR A 184 9.10 -7.11 31.56
N GLN A 185 10.06 -8.03 31.66
CA GLN A 185 9.86 -9.48 31.53
C GLN A 185 9.62 -10.20 32.87
N GLN A 186 9.80 -9.52 34.00
CA GLN A 186 9.60 -10.14 35.31
C GLN A 186 8.11 -10.39 35.61
N GLU A 187 7.80 -11.55 36.15
CA GLU A 187 6.43 -11.91 36.55
C GLU A 187 5.96 -11.13 37.77
N GLN A 188 6.87 -10.72 38.65
CA GLN A 188 6.59 -9.89 39.82
C GLN A 188 7.56 -8.70 39.83
N PRO A 189 7.11 -7.46 40.10
CA PRO A 189 7.94 -6.27 40.08
C PRO A 189 8.89 -6.23 41.28
N GLN A 190 9.96 -7.00 41.27
CA GLN A 190 11.01 -7.01 42.29
C GLN A 190 12.21 -6.17 41.91
N LEU A 191 12.38 -5.91 40.62
CA LEU A 191 13.51 -5.14 40.08
C LEU A 191 13.03 -3.74 39.68
N ALA A 192 13.70 -2.72 40.15
CA ALA A 192 13.45 -1.35 39.66
C ALA A 192 14.14 -1.13 38.34
N PRO A 193 13.56 -0.32 37.42
CA PRO A 193 14.27 0.10 36.22
C PRO A 193 15.49 0.94 36.64
N GLY A 194 16.67 0.60 36.13
CA GLY A 194 17.90 1.27 36.49
C GLY A 194 18.89 1.32 35.34
N ASP A 195 19.77 2.32 35.37
CA ASP A 195 20.75 2.59 34.29
C ASP A 195 21.88 1.56 34.22
N TRP A 196 21.91 0.59 35.14
CA TRP A 196 22.88 -0.50 35.18
C TRP A 196 22.55 -1.68 34.25
N TYR A 197 21.37 -1.70 33.65
CA TYR A 197 21.03 -2.75 32.69
C TYR A 197 21.70 -2.51 31.35
N ASP A 198 22.25 -3.58 30.78
CA ASP A 198 22.87 -3.52 29.46
C ASP A 198 21.80 -3.33 28.37
N PRO A 199 21.98 -2.37 27.47
CA PRO A 199 21.09 -2.17 26.36
C PRO A 199 21.16 -3.35 25.36
N VAL A 200 19.97 -3.81 24.90
CA VAL A 200 19.88 -4.87 23.89
C VAL A 200 19.54 -4.24 22.54
N PRO A 201 20.52 -4.08 21.63
CA PRO A 201 20.26 -3.49 20.31
C PRO A 201 19.49 -4.46 19.43
N ILE A 202 18.27 -4.07 19.02
CA ILE A 202 17.40 -4.82 18.14
C ILE A 202 17.34 -4.11 16.80
N PRO A 203 17.93 -4.67 15.73
CA PRO A 203 17.84 -4.08 14.40
C PRO A 203 16.44 -4.29 13.79
N PHE A 204 15.98 -3.33 13.02
CA PHE A 204 14.71 -3.41 12.29
C PHE A 204 14.76 -2.64 10.97
N LEU A 205 13.82 -2.94 10.08
CA LEU A 205 13.74 -2.32 8.76
C LEU A 205 12.84 -1.08 8.80
N ALA A 206 13.25 -0.02 8.15
CA ALA A 206 12.50 1.21 7.99
C ALA A 206 12.52 1.70 6.53
N VAL A 207 11.48 2.41 6.13
CA VAL A 207 11.45 3.20 4.90
C VAL A 207 12.24 4.48 5.14
N ALA A 208 13.14 4.81 4.21
CA ALA A 208 13.94 6.03 4.26
C ALA A 208 13.07 7.31 4.19
N PRO A 209 13.61 8.47 4.57
CA PRO A 209 12.97 9.75 4.31
C PRO A 209 12.76 10.02 2.81
N GLN A 210 11.87 10.95 2.47
CA GLN A 210 11.60 11.43 1.11
C GLN A 210 11.05 10.35 0.14
N GLN A 211 10.40 9.32 0.68
CA GLN A 211 9.69 8.34 -0.13
C GLN A 211 8.21 8.73 -0.26
N THR A 212 7.72 8.85 -1.48
CA THR A 212 6.37 9.33 -1.77
C THR A 212 5.37 8.21 -1.86
N PHE A 213 4.26 8.34 -1.13
CA PHE A 213 3.13 7.40 -1.10
C PHE A 213 1.86 8.09 -1.57
N LEU A 214 1.06 7.38 -2.33
CA LEU A 214 -0.31 7.77 -2.67
C LEU A 214 -1.27 7.29 -1.59
N PHE A 215 -2.04 8.19 -1.03
CA PHE A 215 -3.19 7.93 -0.16
C PHE A 215 -4.47 8.20 -0.93
N ALA A 216 -5.43 7.30 -0.82
CA ALA A 216 -6.71 7.42 -1.49
C ALA A 216 -7.86 7.15 -0.52
N LEU A 217 -8.89 7.97 -0.57
CA LEU A 217 -10.16 7.81 0.13
C LEU A 217 -11.32 8.00 -0.85
N ALA A 218 -12.46 7.42 -0.54
CA ALA A 218 -13.68 7.64 -1.30
C ALA A 218 -14.93 7.58 -0.41
N PRO A 219 -16.04 8.24 -0.77
CA PRO A 219 -17.32 8.01 -0.12
C PRO A 219 -17.78 6.58 -0.41
N ARG A 220 -18.37 5.90 0.56
CA ARG A 220 -18.91 4.55 0.38
C ARG A 220 -20.04 4.52 -0.64
N ARG A 221 -20.89 5.54 -0.60
CA ARG A 221 -22.00 5.73 -1.56
C ARG A 221 -21.81 7.05 -2.30
N ARG A 222 -21.42 6.96 -3.54
CA ARG A 222 -21.11 8.12 -4.39
C ARG A 222 -22.24 9.15 -4.47
N THR A 223 -23.49 8.70 -4.43
CA THR A 223 -24.68 9.55 -4.57
C THR A 223 -25.24 10.07 -3.24
N ALA A 224 -24.74 9.57 -2.10
CA ALA A 224 -25.17 10.03 -0.78
C ALA A 224 -24.39 11.29 -0.39
N GLU A 225 -25.10 12.40 -0.18
CA GLU A 225 -24.51 13.68 0.17
C GLU A 225 -23.69 13.59 1.48
N GLN A 226 -24.26 12.96 2.50
CA GLN A 226 -23.58 12.77 3.78
C GLN A 226 -22.29 11.96 3.66
N ASP A 227 -22.26 10.89 2.84
CA ASP A 227 -21.04 10.10 2.63
C ASP A 227 -19.94 10.95 1.93
N ARG A 228 -20.34 11.92 1.11
CA ARG A 228 -19.41 12.86 0.43
C ARG A 228 -18.85 13.89 1.40
N GLU A 229 -19.68 14.46 2.27
CA GLU A 229 -19.23 15.38 3.31
C GLU A 229 -18.28 14.67 4.28
N ASP A 230 -18.65 13.48 4.75
CA ASP A 230 -17.84 12.66 5.63
C ASP A 230 -16.47 12.31 4.99
N PHE A 231 -16.46 12.01 3.70
CA PHE A 231 -15.25 11.74 2.94
C PHE A 231 -14.32 12.96 2.89
N LEU A 232 -14.85 14.15 2.60
CA LEU A 232 -14.05 15.37 2.54
C LEU A 232 -13.42 15.68 3.91
N LEU A 233 -14.21 15.56 4.97
CA LEU A 233 -13.76 15.75 6.34
C LEU A 233 -12.68 14.73 6.73
N ALA A 234 -12.89 13.45 6.41
CA ALA A 234 -11.90 12.42 6.68
C ALA A 234 -10.59 12.65 5.92
N PHE A 235 -10.65 13.28 4.73
CA PHE A 235 -9.46 13.60 3.94
C PHE A 235 -8.65 14.77 4.53
N GLU A 236 -9.31 15.76 5.14
CA GLU A 236 -8.66 16.81 5.91
C GLU A 236 -7.98 16.21 7.14
N TRP A 237 -8.69 15.40 7.92
CA TRP A 237 -8.14 14.69 9.07
C TRP A 237 -6.96 13.76 8.72
N LEU A 238 -7.01 13.11 7.56
CA LEU A 238 -5.87 12.33 7.06
C LEU A 238 -4.62 13.20 6.90
N THR A 239 -4.78 14.38 6.30
CA THR A 239 -3.67 15.31 6.06
C THR A 239 -3.05 15.77 7.38
N ASP A 240 -3.88 16.15 8.33
CA ASP A 240 -3.45 16.62 9.65
C ASP A 240 -2.81 15.48 10.47
N ALA A 241 -3.44 14.31 10.49
CA ALA A 241 -2.93 13.14 11.19
C ALA A 241 -1.55 12.70 10.67
N LEU A 242 -1.36 12.65 9.35
CA LEU A 242 -0.07 12.30 8.74
C LEU A 242 1.06 13.26 9.16
N THR A 243 0.74 14.54 9.30
CA THR A 243 1.70 15.56 9.68
C THR A 243 1.94 15.60 11.20
N ALA A 244 0.87 15.54 12.00
CA ALA A 244 0.93 15.77 13.44
C ALA A 244 1.26 14.51 14.25
N ILE A 245 0.58 13.39 14.01
CA ILE A 245 0.79 12.14 14.76
C ILE A 245 1.56 11.08 13.98
N GLY A 246 1.52 11.11 12.64
CA GLY A 246 2.20 10.16 11.77
C GLY A 246 1.50 8.81 11.65
N ALA A 247 1.99 7.98 10.74
CA ALA A 247 1.44 6.67 10.41
C ALA A 247 2.41 5.52 10.72
N GLY A 248 1.88 4.33 10.94
CA GLY A 248 2.66 3.12 11.19
C GLY A 248 3.08 2.94 12.63
N ALA A 249 4.28 2.42 12.86
CA ALA A 249 4.81 2.13 14.19
C ALA A 249 5.79 3.21 14.67
N LYS A 250 6.00 3.28 15.99
CA LYS A 250 6.96 4.20 16.66
C LYS A 250 6.71 5.69 16.39
N THR A 251 5.47 6.08 16.16
CA THR A 251 5.11 7.47 15.86
C THR A 251 5.42 8.44 17.00
N THR A 252 5.36 7.99 18.26
CA THR A 252 5.77 8.77 19.44
C THR A 252 7.28 9.06 19.47
N ALA A 253 8.08 8.23 18.80
CA ALA A 253 9.53 8.46 18.63
C ALA A 253 9.85 9.24 17.33
N GLY A 254 8.82 9.80 16.66
CA GLY A 254 9.00 10.65 15.47
C GLY A 254 8.95 9.92 14.12
N TYR A 255 8.81 8.59 14.11
CA TYR A 255 8.66 7.85 12.86
C TYR A 255 7.31 8.11 12.20
N GLY A 256 7.26 7.92 10.87
CA GLY A 256 6.01 7.92 10.10
C GLY A 256 5.35 9.29 9.92
N ARG A 257 6.09 10.38 10.05
CA ARG A 257 5.63 11.72 9.69
C ARG A 257 5.67 11.88 8.17
N PHE A 258 4.63 12.45 7.62
CA PHE A 258 4.50 12.71 6.19
C PHE A 258 4.16 14.16 5.93
N VAL A 259 4.60 14.67 4.80
CA VAL A 259 4.26 16.00 4.29
C VAL A 259 3.67 15.88 2.89
N ARG A 260 2.73 16.75 2.55
CA ARG A 260 2.09 16.72 1.22
C ARG A 260 3.11 16.95 0.11
N GLU A 261 3.06 16.13 -0.94
CA GLU A 261 4.00 16.13 -2.05
C GLU A 261 3.27 16.35 -3.40
N LYS A 262 3.20 17.61 -3.82
CA LYS A 262 2.45 18.00 -5.03
C LYS A 262 3.11 17.54 -6.34
N SER A 263 4.42 17.32 -6.35
CA SER A 263 5.11 16.84 -7.55
C SER A 263 4.70 15.41 -7.88
N GLY A 264 4.51 14.57 -6.88
CA GLY A 264 3.95 13.23 -7.05
C GLY A 264 2.53 13.24 -7.62
N GLU A 265 1.68 14.17 -7.14
CA GLU A 265 0.33 14.34 -7.71
C GLU A 265 0.38 14.74 -9.20
N THR A 266 1.32 15.61 -9.57
CA THR A 266 1.54 16.02 -10.97
C THR A 266 2.00 14.84 -11.83
N GLU A 267 2.92 14.02 -11.35
CA GLU A 267 3.39 12.82 -12.05
C GLU A 267 2.25 11.81 -12.27
N ILE A 268 1.43 11.57 -11.25
CA ILE A 268 0.28 10.67 -11.36
C ILE A 268 -0.76 11.21 -12.34
N ASN A 269 -1.03 12.51 -12.34
CA ASN A 269 -1.95 13.11 -13.30
C ASN A 269 -1.47 12.93 -14.75
N LYS A 270 -0.16 13.06 -14.99
CA LYS A 270 0.43 12.76 -16.30
C LYS A 270 0.21 11.30 -16.68
N TRP A 271 0.49 10.36 -15.78
CA TRP A 271 0.26 8.93 -16.05
C TRP A 271 -1.21 8.63 -16.34
N TRP A 272 -2.11 9.28 -15.61
CA TRP A 272 -3.54 9.17 -15.82
C TRP A 272 -3.95 9.62 -17.23
N GLN A 273 -3.51 10.81 -17.65
CA GLN A 273 -3.79 11.33 -18.99
C GLN A 273 -3.26 10.41 -20.08
N GLU A 274 -2.03 9.90 -19.94
CA GLU A 274 -1.44 8.93 -20.87
C GLU A 274 -2.27 7.63 -20.96
N ALA A 275 -2.78 7.15 -19.81
CA ALA A 275 -3.59 5.95 -19.75
C ALA A 275 -4.96 6.14 -20.43
N VAL A 276 -5.63 7.28 -20.18
CA VAL A 276 -6.91 7.62 -20.79
C VAL A 276 -6.76 7.75 -22.31
N GLN A 277 -5.74 8.44 -22.80
CA GLN A 277 -5.48 8.54 -24.24
C GLN A 277 -5.28 7.16 -24.91
N LYS A 278 -4.52 6.27 -24.27
CA LYS A 278 -4.33 4.90 -24.76
C LYS A 278 -5.63 4.09 -24.81
N LEU A 279 -6.50 4.25 -23.83
CA LEU A 279 -7.81 3.58 -23.82
C LEU A 279 -8.68 4.09 -24.96
N GLN A 280 -8.79 5.40 -25.15
CA GLN A 280 -9.55 6.01 -26.24
C GLN A 280 -9.04 5.56 -27.62
N GLN A 281 -7.72 5.53 -27.83
CA GLN A 281 -7.12 5.03 -29.08
C GLN A 281 -7.47 3.55 -29.34
N ARG A 282 -7.47 2.71 -28.30
CA ARG A 282 -7.85 1.29 -28.41
C ARG A 282 -9.33 1.12 -28.72
N GLU A 283 -10.19 1.94 -28.15
CA GLU A 283 -11.63 1.92 -28.45
C GLU A 283 -11.89 2.32 -29.89
N THR A 284 -11.29 3.43 -30.34
CA THR A 284 -11.39 3.87 -31.75
C THR A 284 -10.88 2.80 -32.74
N GLN A 285 -9.75 2.17 -32.45
CA GLN A 285 -9.23 1.08 -33.29
C GLN A 285 -10.17 -0.12 -33.36
N LYS A 286 -10.76 -0.51 -32.22
CA LYS A 286 -11.75 -1.61 -32.18
C LYS A 286 -13.02 -1.27 -32.94
N GLU A 287 -13.48 -0.04 -32.88
CA GLU A 287 -14.63 0.44 -33.65
C GLU A 287 -14.32 0.44 -35.15
N GLU A 288 -13.14 0.90 -35.55
CA GLU A 288 -12.69 0.85 -36.95
C GLU A 288 -12.56 -0.59 -37.48
N GLU A 289 -12.00 -1.49 -36.66
CA GLU A 289 -11.88 -2.92 -36.99
C GLU A 289 -13.27 -3.61 -37.08
N ALA A 290 -14.21 -3.24 -36.23
CA ALA A 290 -15.57 -3.78 -36.26
C ALA A 290 -16.39 -3.28 -37.47
N VAL A 291 -16.16 -2.04 -37.91
CA VAL A 291 -16.82 -1.45 -39.09
C VAL A 291 -16.23 -1.97 -40.39
N SER A 292 -14.99 -2.37 -40.42
CA SER A 292 -14.26 -2.86 -41.61
C SER A 292 -14.92 -4.10 -42.28
N PRO A 293 -15.34 -5.17 -41.52
CA PRO A 293 -16.03 -6.30 -42.12
C PRO A 293 -17.40 -5.93 -42.72
N VAL A 294 -18.19 -5.10 -42.02
CA VAL A 294 -19.52 -4.65 -42.46
C VAL A 294 -19.43 -3.84 -43.75
N LYS A 295 -18.43 -2.94 -43.87
CA LYS A 295 -18.17 -2.21 -45.12
C LYS A 295 -17.79 -3.14 -46.28
N LYS A 296 -16.99 -4.19 -46.01
CA LYS A 296 -16.59 -5.17 -47.03
C LYS A 296 -17.82 -6.00 -47.50
N GLU A 297 -18.65 -6.44 -46.58
CA GLU A 297 -19.91 -7.13 -46.91
C GLU A 297 -20.86 -6.25 -47.73
N MET A 298 -21.09 -4.99 -47.32
CA MET A 298 -21.94 -4.04 -48.07
C MET A 298 -21.38 -3.72 -49.46
N MET A 299 -20.05 -3.62 -49.61
CA MET A 299 -19.42 -3.42 -50.93
C MET A 299 -19.53 -4.67 -51.80
N GLN A 300 -19.45 -5.87 -51.23
CA GLN A 300 -19.59 -7.13 -51.96
C GLN A 300 -21.04 -7.32 -52.43
N ASP A 301 -22.02 -7.08 -51.54
CA ASP A 301 -23.44 -7.12 -51.90
C ASP A 301 -23.84 -6.11 -52.97
N SER A 302 -23.26 -4.91 -52.94
CA SER A 302 -23.46 -3.90 -53.98
C SER A 302 -22.88 -4.35 -55.33
N TYR A 303 -21.66 -4.93 -55.28
CA TYR A 303 -21.00 -5.43 -56.51
C TYR A 303 -21.74 -6.61 -57.13
N ASP A 304 -22.24 -7.52 -56.32
CA ASP A 304 -23.01 -8.68 -56.74
C ASP A 304 -24.39 -8.26 -57.31
N GLN A 305 -25.07 -7.25 -56.73
CA GLN A 305 -26.31 -6.68 -57.25
C GLN A 305 -26.07 -5.96 -58.61
N ASP A 306 -24.96 -5.23 -58.77
CA ASP A 306 -24.63 -4.58 -60.02
C ASP A 306 -24.29 -5.59 -61.11
N GLN A 307 -23.63 -6.71 -60.81
CA GLN A 307 -23.37 -7.81 -61.74
C GLN A 307 -24.68 -8.50 -62.19
N GLU A 308 -25.56 -8.80 -61.21
CA GLU A 308 -26.89 -9.39 -61.54
C GLU A 308 -27.74 -8.46 -62.44
N ALA A 309 -27.72 -7.14 -62.18
CA ALA A 309 -28.42 -6.16 -62.97
C ALA A 309 -27.84 -6.06 -64.39
N PHE A 310 -26.52 -6.11 -64.50
CA PHE A 310 -25.84 -6.12 -65.80
C PHE A 310 -26.16 -7.39 -66.60
N MET A 311 -26.13 -8.56 -65.97
CA MET A 311 -26.49 -9.83 -66.62
C MET A 311 -27.93 -9.88 -67.07
N ARG A 312 -28.87 -9.28 -66.31
CA ARG A 312 -30.28 -9.18 -66.71
C ARG A 312 -30.53 -8.19 -67.85
N ALA A 313 -29.67 -7.22 -68.04
CA ALA A 313 -29.74 -6.22 -69.14
C ALA A 313 -29.14 -6.72 -70.46
N MET A 314 -28.33 -7.75 -70.43
CA MET A 314 -27.63 -8.35 -71.58
C MET A 314 -28.34 -9.61 -72.14
N GLY A 315 -29.33 -10.16 -71.48
CA GLY A 315 -30.11 -11.32 -71.95
C GLY A 315 -31.51 -10.93 -72.33
#